data_9ced830fecc2d264240d51482b93fd3a
#
_entry.id   9ced830fecc2d264240d51482b93fd3a
#
_cell.length_a   1.000
_cell.length_b   1.000
_cell.length_c   1.000
_cell.angle_alpha   90.00
_cell.angle_beta   90.00
_cell.angle_gamma   90.00
#
_symmetry.space_group_name_H-M   'P 1'
#
loop_
_entity.id
_entity.type
_entity.pdbx_description
1 polymer ?
#
loop_
_entity_poly.entity_id
_entity_poly.type
_entity_poly.pdbx_seq_one_letter_code
_entity_poly.pdbx_strand_id
1 'polypeptide(L)'
;RDKDGNLTHVLCAIRSISDVKKKEQELLQQVAEARKDAALKSRFLSNMSHDIRTPINGIIGMTELADRYPDNLEIQKKCREKLVESARHLVSMVNDILDMNKLETEQFVENDIPFNLAAVLNRVNTDQQMQAGKKKIDYVVDWKKSELNHMYLMGNPVYIEKLLTVITDNAVKFTKPGGNVSVWCREISEDDERAFYEFGCSDNGIGMSEEFAGHAFEMFSQENKTS
;
A
#
# COMPACT_ATOMS: atom_id res chain seq x y z
N ARG A 1 58.89 -40.58 -1.91
CA ARG A 1 60.07 -41.13 -1.20
C ARG A 1 61.15 -41.42 -2.25
N ASP A 2 62.39 -41.22 -1.90
CA ASP A 2 63.53 -41.61 -2.73
C ASP A 2 63.75 -43.10 -2.68
N LYS A 3 64.81 -43.57 -3.38
CA LYS A 3 65.16 -45.01 -3.46
C LYS A 3 65.60 -45.59 -2.10
N ASP A 4 65.94 -44.72 -1.15
CA ASP A 4 66.38 -45.07 0.21
C ASP A 4 65.25 -44.93 1.24
N GLY A 5 64.00 -44.65 0.79
CA GLY A 5 62.82 -44.57 1.61
C GLY A 5 62.57 -43.21 2.31
N ASN A 6 63.47 -42.22 2.07
CA ASN A 6 63.34 -40.90 2.69
C ASN A 6 62.24 -40.09 2.00
N LEU A 7 61.54 -39.23 2.81
CA LEU A 7 60.49 -38.34 2.31
C LEU A 7 61.11 -37.17 1.54
N THR A 8 60.99 -37.16 0.24
CA THR A 8 61.57 -36.11 -0.63
C THR A 8 60.63 -34.95 -0.92
N HIS A 9 59.33 -35.22 -0.90
CA HIS A 9 58.33 -34.18 -1.13
C HIS A 9 57.06 -34.47 -0.33
N VAL A 10 56.47 -33.41 0.24
CA VAL A 10 55.16 -33.41 0.88
C VAL A 10 54.26 -32.49 0.05
N LEU A 11 53.21 -33.02 -0.54
CA LEU A 11 52.18 -32.21 -1.21
C LEU A 11 51.10 -31.83 -0.15
N CYS A 12 51.07 -30.57 0.23
CA CYS A 12 49.99 -30.05 1.05
C CYS A 12 49.00 -29.30 0.13
N ALA A 13 47.77 -29.79 0.09
CA ALA A 13 46.65 -29.05 -0.55
C ALA A 13 45.94 -28.25 0.55
N ILE A 14 46.15 -26.93 0.55
CA ILE A 14 45.41 -26.00 1.40
C ILE A 14 44.27 -25.40 0.55
N ARG A 15 43.04 -25.70 0.93
CA ARG A 15 41.86 -25.10 0.32
C ARG A 15 41.31 -24.03 1.27
N SER A 16 41.23 -22.81 0.80
CA SER A 16 40.52 -21.75 1.53
C SER A 16 39.05 -22.11 1.63
N ILE A 17 38.50 -22.15 2.84
CA ILE A 17 37.07 -22.35 3.09
C ILE A 17 36.34 -21.04 3.31
N SER A 18 37.05 -19.89 3.26
CA SER A 18 36.45 -18.56 3.45
C SER A 18 35.36 -18.25 2.43
N ASP A 19 35.59 -18.58 1.17
CA ASP A 19 34.61 -18.36 0.09
C ASP A 19 33.38 -19.26 0.26
N VAL A 20 33.60 -20.49 0.74
CA VAL A 20 32.50 -21.43 1.02
C VAL A 20 31.66 -20.92 2.18
N LYS A 21 32.32 -20.47 3.28
CA LYS A 21 31.61 -19.90 4.44
C LYS A 21 30.86 -18.61 4.09
N LYS A 22 31.46 -17.74 3.28
CA LYS A 22 30.81 -16.53 2.81
C LYS A 22 29.55 -16.86 2.02
N LYS A 23 29.65 -17.80 1.09
CA LYS A 23 28.53 -18.24 0.26
C LYS A 23 27.45 -18.95 1.08
N GLU A 24 27.83 -19.70 2.11
CA GLU A 24 26.88 -20.31 3.07
C GLU A 24 26.12 -19.24 3.86
N GLN A 25 26.79 -18.19 4.33
CA GLN A 25 26.15 -17.08 5.03
C GLN A 25 25.19 -16.30 4.11
N GLU A 26 25.62 -16.02 2.88
CA GLU A 26 24.76 -15.37 1.86
C GLU A 26 23.50 -16.20 1.59
N LEU A 27 23.63 -17.52 1.44
CA LEU A 27 22.51 -18.43 1.24
C LEU A 27 21.59 -18.48 2.46
N LEU A 28 22.14 -18.54 3.68
CA LEU A 28 21.35 -18.53 4.89
C LEU A 28 20.55 -17.23 5.04
N GLN A 29 21.15 -16.10 4.67
CA GLN A 29 20.46 -14.81 4.66
C GLN A 29 19.33 -14.80 3.64
N GLN A 30 19.58 -15.24 2.41
CA GLN A 30 18.54 -15.33 1.37
C GLN A 30 17.38 -16.26 1.79
N VAL A 31 17.69 -17.40 2.42
CA VAL A 31 16.66 -18.31 2.95
C VAL A 31 15.85 -17.65 4.07
N ALA A 32 16.51 -16.89 4.95
CA ALA A 32 15.82 -16.18 6.03
C ALA A 32 14.89 -15.08 5.49
N GLU A 33 15.36 -14.31 4.50
CA GLU A 33 14.56 -13.30 3.82
C GLU A 33 13.36 -13.93 3.09
N ALA A 34 13.59 -14.98 2.29
CA ALA A 34 12.52 -15.69 1.59
C ALA A 34 11.47 -16.30 2.54
N ARG A 35 11.90 -16.77 3.73
CA ARG A 35 10.97 -17.26 4.77
C ARG A 35 10.16 -16.13 5.39
N LYS A 36 10.78 -14.96 5.62
CA LYS A 36 10.10 -13.77 6.13
C LYS A 36 9.01 -13.35 5.14
N ASP A 37 9.35 -13.25 3.85
CA ASP A 37 8.41 -12.87 2.78
C ASP A 37 7.24 -13.87 2.66
N ALA A 38 7.54 -15.17 2.69
CA ALA A 38 6.51 -16.20 2.64
C ALA A 38 5.57 -16.14 3.86
N ALA A 39 6.09 -15.86 5.05
CA ALA A 39 5.29 -15.70 6.25
C ALA A 39 4.39 -14.45 6.19
N LEU A 40 4.92 -13.32 5.71
CA LEU A 40 4.16 -12.09 5.49
C LEU A 40 3.05 -12.30 4.47
N LYS A 41 3.35 -12.95 3.34
CA LYS A 41 2.37 -13.29 2.30
C LYS A 41 1.27 -14.22 2.82
N SER A 42 1.63 -15.23 3.62
CA SER A 42 0.66 -16.14 4.25
C SER A 42 -0.26 -15.41 5.23
N ARG A 43 0.30 -14.52 6.06
CA ARG A 43 -0.47 -13.69 7.00
C ARG A 43 -1.42 -12.75 6.26
N PHE A 44 -0.97 -12.13 5.17
CA PHE A 44 -1.80 -11.29 4.33
C PHE A 44 -2.99 -12.06 3.76
N LEU A 45 -2.76 -13.24 3.15
CA LEU A 45 -3.84 -14.05 2.60
C LEU A 45 -4.85 -14.49 3.68
N SER A 46 -4.39 -14.77 4.90
CA SER A 46 -5.26 -15.07 6.03
C SER A 46 -6.11 -13.86 6.43
N ASN A 47 -5.51 -12.68 6.54
CA ASN A 47 -6.23 -11.44 6.85
C ASN A 47 -7.24 -11.10 5.73
N MET A 48 -6.81 -11.19 4.47
CA MET A 48 -7.69 -10.97 3.32
C MET A 48 -8.89 -11.92 3.30
N SER A 49 -8.67 -13.20 3.65
CA SER A 49 -9.78 -14.17 3.75
C SER A 49 -10.80 -13.77 4.80
N HIS A 50 -10.35 -13.23 5.93
CA HIS A 50 -11.23 -12.70 6.97
C HIS A 50 -11.98 -11.45 6.48
N ASP A 51 -11.26 -10.51 5.87
CA ASP A 51 -11.81 -9.24 5.42
C ASP A 51 -12.78 -9.40 4.25
N ILE A 52 -12.56 -10.37 3.36
CA ILE A 52 -13.50 -10.78 2.30
C ILE A 52 -14.76 -11.44 2.89
N ARG A 53 -14.60 -12.26 3.94
CA ARG A 53 -15.73 -12.94 4.57
C ARG A 53 -16.72 -11.96 5.22
N THR A 54 -16.24 -10.89 5.79
CA THR A 54 -17.05 -9.88 6.48
C THR A 54 -18.12 -9.25 5.57
N PRO A 55 -17.78 -8.64 4.41
CA PRO A 55 -18.77 -8.09 3.49
C PRO A 55 -19.66 -9.18 2.87
N ILE A 56 -19.12 -10.38 2.61
CA ILE A 56 -19.93 -11.51 2.11
C ILE A 56 -21.01 -11.89 3.12
N ASN A 57 -20.66 -12.06 4.40
CA ASN A 57 -21.62 -12.34 5.45
C ASN A 57 -22.64 -11.18 5.63
N GLY A 58 -22.18 -9.95 5.44
CA GLY A 58 -23.06 -8.76 5.40
C GLY A 58 -24.08 -8.84 4.26
N ILE A 59 -23.65 -9.24 3.07
CA ILE A 59 -24.54 -9.45 1.92
C ILE A 59 -25.57 -10.54 2.23
N ILE A 60 -25.13 -11.70 2.70
CA ILE A 60 -26.02 -12.83 3.05
C ILE A 60 -27.02 -12.39 4.11
N GLY A 61 -26.57 -11.79 5.20
CA GLY A 61 -27.47 -11.36 6.29
C GLY A 61 -28.49 -10.29 5.86
N MET A 62 -28.09 -9.37 4.95
CA MET A 62 -29.02 -8.37 4.43
C MET A 62 -30.05 -8.98 3.46
N THR A 63 -29.69 -9.99 2.67
CA THR A 63 -30.66 -10.73 1.83
C THR A 63 -31.65 -11.52 2.68
N GLU A 64 -31.19 -12.25 3.70
CA GLU A 64 -32.05 -12.96 4.62
C GLU A 64 -33.02 -12.04 5.38
N LEU A 65 -32.53 -10.85 5.77
CA LEU A 65 -33.35 -9.84 6.43
C LEU A 65 -34.42 -9.28 5.49
N ALA A 66 -34.04 -9.00 4.25
CA ALA A 66 -34.99 -8.53 3.23
C ALA A 66 -36.07 -9.56 2.93
N ASP A 67 -35.72 -10.84 2.83
CA ASP A 67 -36.69 -11.94 2.62
C ASP A 67 -37.64 -12.10 3.80
N ARG A 68 -37.16 -11.88 5.04
CA ARG A 68 -38.01 -11.99 6.25
C ARG A 68 -39.01 -10.83 6.36
N TYR A 69 -38.76 -9.69 5.76
CA TYR A 69 -39.61 -8.52 5.82
C TYR A 69 -39.93 -7.93 4.43
N PRO A 70 -40.59 -8.71 3.53
CA PRO A 70 -40.80 -8.35 2.15
C PRO A 70 -41.62 -7.06 1.96
N ASP A 71 -42.58 -6.83 2.82
CA ASP A 71 -43.52 -5.72 2.73
C ASP A 71 -43.07 -4.46 3.50
N ASN A 72 -41.95 -4.53 4.22
CA ASN A 72 -41.43 -3.38 4.96
C ASN A 72 -40.46 -2.56 4.10
N LEU A 73 -40.98 -1.50 3.48
CA LEU A 73 -40.22 -0.62 2.56
C LEU A 73 -38.97 0.01 3.19
N GLU A 74 -39.03 0.32 4.50
CA GLU A 74 -37.88 0.93 5.20
C GLU A 74 -36.75 -0.09 5.38
N ILE A 75 -37.08 -1.30 5.81
CA ILE A 75 -36.12 -2.40 5.93
C ILE A 75 -35.55 -2.74 4.55
N GLN A 76 -36.41 -2.86 3.53
CA GLN A 76 -36.00 -3.13 2.17
C GLN A 76 -35.02 -2.07 1.63
N LYS A 77 -35.25 -0.79 1.94
CA LYS A 77 -34.34 0.30 1.56
C LYS A 77 -32.99 0.17 2.28
N LYS A 78 -32.99 -0.04 3.60
CA LYS A 78 -31.76 -0.21 4.39
C LYS A 78 -30.94 -1.42 3.92
N CYS A 79 -31.63 -2.54 3.63
CA CYS A 79 -30.97 -3.73 3.10
C CYS A 79 -30.28 -3.45 1.76
N ARG A 80 -30.95 -2.79 0.81
CA ARG A 80 -30.36 -2.43 -0.47
C ARG A 80 -29.14 -1.49 -0.32
N GLU A 81 -29.22 -0.49 0.54
CA GLU A 81 -28.12 0.43 0.80
C GLU A 81 -26.90 -0.33 1.34
N LYS A 82 -27.09 -1.23 2.31
CA LYS A 82 -26.02 -2.04 2.89
C LYS A 82 -25.48 -3.11 1.93
N LEU A 83 -26.30 -3.70 1.08
CA LEU A 83 -25.87 -4.61 0.02
C LEU A 83 -24.94 -3.92 -0.96
N VAL A 84 -25.31 -2.72 -1.42
CA VAL A 84 -24.48 -1.92 -2.34
C VAL A 84 -23.17 -1.50 -1.67
N GLU A 85 -23.19 -1.08 -0.41
CA GLU A 85 -21.99 -0.74 0.36
C GLU A 85 -21.03 -1.93 0.47
N SER A 86 -21.55 -3.10 0.89
CA SER A 86 -20.77 -4.34 1.03
C SER A 86 -20.20 -4.83 -0.30
N ALA A 87 -20.98 -4.76 -1.37
CA ALA A 87 -20.53 -5.14 -2.71
C ALA A 87 -19.41 -4.22 -3.21
N ARG A 88 -19.54 -2.91 -3.01
CA ARG A 88 -18.48 -1.95 -3.38
C ARG A 88 -17.20 -2.19 -2.61
N HIS A 89 -17.32 -2.47 -1.31
CA HIS A 89 -16.17 -2.79 -0.47
C HIS A 89 -15.44 -4.05 -0.95
N LEU A 90 -16.20 -5.10 -1.32
CA LEU A 90 -15.63 -6.32 -1.87
C LEU A 90 -14.89 -6.08 -3.21
N VAL A 91 -15.48 -5.29 -4.10
CA VAL A 91 -14.84 -4.93 -5.38
C VAL A 91 -13.55 -4.14 -5.14
N SER A 92 -13.54 -3.21 -4.19
CA SER A 92 -12.31 -2.47 -3.80
C SER A 92 -11.21 -3.42 -3.34
N MET A 93 -11.52 -4.36 -2.45
CA MET A 93 -10.55 -5.36 -1.97
C MET A 93 -9.98 -6.23 -3.09
N VAL A 94 -10.83 -6.70 -4.00
CA VAL A 94 -10.37 -7.48 -5.15
C VAL A 94 -9.42 -6.66 -6.03
N ASN A 95 -9.74 -5.41 -6.28
CA ASN A 95 -8.86 -4.51 -7.04
C ASN A 95 -7.52 -4.29 -6.33
N ASP A 96 -7.53 -4.10 -5.01
CA ASP A 96 -6.30 -3.94 -4.22
C ASP A 96 -5.39 -5.18 -4.32
N ILE A 97 -5.97 -6.40 -4.29
CA ILE A 97 -5.22 -7.65 -4.50
C ILE A 97 -4.65 -7.73 -5.92
N LEU A 98 -5.44 -7.37 -6.94
CA LEU A 98 -4.99 -7.40 -8.34
C LEU A 98 -3.87 -6.40 -8.59
N ASP A 99 -3.98 -5.20 -8.03
CA ASP A 99 -2.95 -4.17 -8.16
C ASP A 99 -1.66 -4.58 -7.46
N MET A 100 -1.78 -5.23 -6.31
CA MET A 100 -0.63 -5.78 -5.61
C MET A 100 0.09 -6.86 -6.43
N ASN A 101 -0.66 -7.79 -7.06
CA ASN A 101 -0.07 -8.78 -7.94
C ASN A 101 0.67 -8.12 -9.14
N LYS A 102 0.13 -7.02 -9.68
CA LYS A 102 0.80 -6.26 -10.75
C LYS A 102 2.12 -5.64 -10.27
N LEU A 103 2.15 -5.14 -9.04
CA LEU A 103 3.36 -4.57 -8.43
C LEU A 103 4.43 -5.65 -8.20
N GLU A 104 4.05 -6.86 -7.75
CA GLU A 104 4.98 -7.98 -7.54
C GLU A 104 5.58 -8.52 -8.87
N THR A 105 4.83 -8.48 -9.96
CA THR A 105 5.26 -9.07 -11.24
C THR A 105 6.03 -8.11 -12.15
N GLU A 106 6.37 -6.90 -11.65
CA GLU A 106 7.04 -5.84 -12.43
C GLU A 106 6.36 -5.55 -13.79
N GLN A 107 5.11 -5.92 -13.94
CA GLN A 107 4.30 -5.60 -15.13
C GLN A 107 3.81 -4.14 -15.07
N PHE A 108 4.75 -3.23 -14.76
CA PHE A 108 4.51 -1.82 -15.00
C PHE A 108 4.50 -1.61 -16.51
N VAL A 109 3.33 -1.40 -17.05
CA VAL A 109 3.23 -0.87 -18.41
C VAL A 109 3.73 0.57 -18.33
N GLU A 110 4.91 0.82 -18.87
CA GLU A 110 5.43 2.17 -19.11
C GLU A 110 4.51 2.85 -20.15
N ASN A 111 3.40 3.40 -19.66
CA ASN A 111 2.53 4.27 -20.44
C ASN A 111 2.74 5.71 -19.97
N ASP A 112 3.95 6.21 -20.24
CA ASP A 112 4.23 7.61 -20.02
C ASP A 112 3.51 8.46 -21.09
N ILE A 113 2.59 9.27 -20.61
CA ILE A 113 1.83 10.22 -21.43
C ILE A 113 2.00 11.64 -20.88
N PRO A 114 1.88 12.66 -21.73
CA PRO A 114 1.82 14.03 -21.25
C PRO A 114 0.56 14.22 -20.40
N PHE A 115 0.72 14.78 -19.21
CA PHE A 115 -0.40 15.08 -18.33
C PHE A 115 -0.18 16.36 -17.53
N ASN A 116 -1.26 16.92 -17.00
CA ASN A 116 -1.22 18.08 -16.12
C ASN A 116 -1.34 17.62 -14.66
N LEU A 117 -0.26 17.83 -13.87
CA LEU A 117 -0.21 17.45 -12.46
C LEU A 117 -1.28 18.16 -11.62
N ALA A 118 -1.52 19.46 -11.88
CA ALA A 118 -2.54 20.21 -11.15
C ALA A 118 -3.95 19.64 -11.38
N ALA A 119 -4.25 19.11 -12.56
CA ALA A 119 -5.52 18.45 -12.85
C ALA A 119 -5.68 17.15 -12.04
N VAL A 120 -4.60 16.36 -11.90
CA VAL A 120 -4.59 15.14 -11.07
C VAL A 120 -4.82 15.51 -9.61
N LEU A 121 -4.05 16.46 -9.07
CA LEU A 121 -4.19 16.96 -7.70
C LEU A 121 -5.60 17.47 -7.40
N ASN A 122 -6.18 18.27 -8.30
CA ASN A 122 -7.53 18.80 -8.12
C ASN A 122 -8.58 17.70 -8.07
N ARG A 123 -8.46 16.66 -8.90
CA ARG A 123 -9.39 15.53 -8.92
C ARG A 123 -9.35 14.78 -7.58
N VAL A 124 -8.16 14.37 -7.14
CA VAL A 124 -7.98 13.70 -5.85
C VAL A 124 -8.52 14.55 -4.70
N ASN A 125 -8.14 15.83 -4.66
CA ASN A 125 -8.57 16.73 -3.58
C ASN A 125 -10.09 16.94 -3.55
N THR A 126 -10.75 17.04 -4.72
CA THR A 126 -12.20 17.18 -4.80
C THR A 126 -12.92 15.96 -4.23
N ASP A 127 -12.47 14.77 -4.60
CA ASP A 127 -13.04 13.52 -4.11
C ASP A 127 -12.82 13.36 -2.59
N GLN A 128 -11.64 13.69 -2.11
CA GLN A 128 -11.30 13.61 -0.69
C GLN A 128 -12.04 14.65 0.16
N GLN A 129 -12.22 15.86 -0.33
CA GLN A 129 -13.04 16.88 0.34
C GLN A 129 -14.49 16.41 0.50
N MET A 130 -15.05 15.74 -0.53
CA MET A 130 -16.40 15.18 -0.44
C MET A 130 -16.48 14.08 0.63
N GLN A 131 -15.49 13.17 0.69
CA GLN A 131 -15.45 12.09 1.69
C GLN A 131 -15.26 12.64 3.12
N ALA A 132 -14.33 13.58 3.28
CA ALA A 132 -14.07 14.26 4.55
C ALA A 132 -15.31 15.00 5.05
N GLY A 133 -16.02 15.70 4.17
CA GLY A 133 -17.27 16.40 4.49
C GLY A 133 -18.36 15.47 5.03
N LYS A 134 -18.52 14.25 4.47
CA LYS A 134 -19.44 13.24 5.01
C LYS A 134 -19.11 12.82 6.43
N LYS A 135 -17.80 12.81 6.78
CA LYS A 135 -17.30 12.47 8.12
C LYS A 135 -17.16 13.67 9.05
N LYS A 136 -17.47 14.89 8.59
CA LYS A 136 -17.26 16.16 9.33
C LYS A 136 -15.78 16.37 9.69
N ILE A 137 -14.89 16.06 8.79
CA ILE A 137 -13.45 16.30 8.88
C ILE A 137 -13.14 17.58 8.08
N ASP A 138 -12.31 18.44 8.65
CA ASP A 138 -11.80 19.63 7.96
C ASP A 138 -10.64 19.24 7.05
N TYR A 139 -10.87 19.25 5.73
CA TYR A 139 -9.88 18.88 4.72
C TYR A 139 -9.39 20.15 4.01
N VAL A 140 -8.12 20.47 4.21
CA VAL A 140 -7.52 21.70 3.71
C VAL A 140 -6.40 21.41 2.73
N VAL A 141 -6.42 22.07 1.58
CA VAL A 141 -5.26 22.12 0.68
C VAL A 141 -4.41 23.33 1.06
N ASP A 142 -3.20 23.08 1.53
CA ASP A 142 -2.28 24.15 1.96
C ASP A 142 -1.55 24.74 0.76
N TRP A 143 -2.17 25.72 0.13
CA TRP A 143 -1.62 26.43 -1.03
C TRP A 143 -0.37 27.23 -0.68
N LYS A 144 -0.11 27.57 0.58
CA LYS A 144 1.09 28.29 1.00
C LYS A 144 2.33 27.40 0.98
N LYS A 145 2.13 26.10 1.12
CA LYS A 145 3.20 25.10 1.01
C LYS A 145 3.27 24.48 -0.40
N SER A 146 2.35 24.86 -1.29
CA SER A 146 2.26 24.29 -2.64
C SER A 146 2.88 25.25 -3.64
N GLU A 147 4.07 24.90 -4.13
CA GLU A 147 4.76 25.63 -5.18
C GLU A 147 5.01 24.68 -6.36
N LEU A 148 4.42 24.98 -7.51
CA LEU A 148 4.51 24.18 -8.73
C LEU A 148 4.94 25.08 -9.88
N ASN A 149 6.17 24.95 -10.35
CA ASN A 149 6.68 25.66 -11.52
C ASN A 149 6.37 24.88 -12.80
N HIS A 150 6.51 23.55 -12.75
CA HIS A 150 6.24 22.65 -13.88
C HIS A 150 4.99 21.82 -13.60
N MET A 151 3.91 22.13 -14.34
CA MET A 151 2.63 21.42 -14.20
C MET A 151 2.40 20.37 -15.29
N TYR A 152 3.08 20.50 -16.43
CA TYR A 152 2.97 19.55 -17.54
C TYR A 152 4.16 18.59 -17.50
N LEU A 153 3.85 17.33 -17.28
CA LEU A 153 4.83 16.28 -17.05
C LEU A 153 4.60 15.11 -18.03
N MET A 154 5.66 14.35 -18.25
CA MET A 154 5.59 13.02 -18.87
C MET A 154 5.59 11.97 -17.76
N GLY A 155 4.68 11.03 -17.82
CA GLY A 155 4.58 9.96 -16.84
C GLY A 155 3.22 9.27 -16.85
N ASN A 156 2.94 8.46 -15.84
CA ASN A 156 1.66 7.78 -15.71
C ASN A 156 0.75 8.47 -14.68
N PRO A 157 -0.22 9.29 -15.12
CA PRO A 157 -1.11 10.02 -14.21
C PRO A 157 -1.99 9.10 -13.35
N VAL A 158 -2.29 7.88 -13.81
CA VAL A 158 -3.12 6.92 -13.08
C VAL A 158 -2.39 6.42 -11.82
N TYR A 159 -1.08 6.17 -11.92
CA TYR A 159 -0.30 5.75 -10.76
C TYR A 159 -0.12 6.88 -9.75
N ILE A 160 0.10 8.11 -10.23
CA ILE A 160 0.19 9.29 -9.35
C ILE A 160 -1.13 9.52 -8.63
N GLU A 161 -2.25 9.50 -9.36
CA GLU A 161 -3.59 9.63 -8.78
C GLU A 161 -3.85 8.56 -7.73
N LYS A 162 -3.50 7.30 -8.02
CA LYS A 162 -3.66 6.19 -7.09
C LYS A 162 -2.80 6.36 -5.84
N LEU A 163 -1.52 6.71 -5.98
CA LEU A 163 -0.62 6.97 -4.85
C LEU A 163 -1.20 8.03 -3.92
N LEU A 164 -1.61 9.17 -4.49
CA LEU A 164 -2.18 10.28 -3.72
C LEU A 164 -3.50 9.89 -3.05
N THR A 165 -4.36 9.16 -3.77
CA THR A 165 -5.63 8.69 -3.24
C THR A 165 -5.42 7.77 -2.04
N VAL A 166 -4.50 6.80 -2.12
CA VAL A 166 -4.23 5.87 -1.01
C VAL A 166 -3.75 6.62 0.25
N ILE A 167 -2.87 7.60 0.09
CA ILE A 167 -2.35 8.39 1.23
C ILE A 167 -3.47 9.23 1.86
N THR A 168 -4.24 9.93 1.04
CA THR A 168 -5.30 10.83 1.51
C THR A 168 -6.52 10.06 2.03
N ASP A 169 -6.87 8.92 1.45
CA ASP A 169 -7.89 8.00 1.96
C ASP A 169 -7.54 7.52 3.38
N ASN A 170 -6.28 7.14 3.60
CA ASN A 170 -5.82 6.74 4.92
C ASN A 170 -5.96 7.89 5.93
N ALA A 171 -5.56 9.09 5.57
CA ALA A 171 -5.71 10.27 6.43
C ALA A 171 -7.18 10.52 6.79
N VAL A 172 -8.09 10.52 5.81
CA VAL A 172 -9.53 10.70 6.05
C VAL A 172 -10.14 9.51 6.79
N LYS A 173 -9.67 8.28 6.53
CA LYS A 173 -10.17 7.06 7.19
C LYS A 173 -9.86 7.06 8.68
N PHE A 174 -8.64 7.40 9.06
CA PHE A 174 -8.15 7.30 10.43
C PHE A 174 -8.31 8.58 11.24
N THR A 175 -8.77 9.67 10.64
CA THR A 175 -9.14 10.90 11.34
C THR A 175 -10.57 10.78 11.88
N LYS A 176 -10.75 11.22 13.15
CA LYS A 176 -12.06 11.24 13.81
C LYS A 176 -12.91 12.43 13.31
N PRO A 177 -14.25 12.35 13.40
CA PRO A 177 -15.12 13.48 13.13
C PRO A 177 -14.70 14.73 13.96
N GLY A 178 -14.62 15.89 13.31
CA GLY A 178 -14.12 17.13 13.89
C GLY A 178 -12.59 17.27 13.83
N GLY A 179 -11.88 16.28 13.27
CA GLY A 179 -10.45 16.36 13.04
C GLY A 179 -10.10 17.14 11.77
N ASN A 180 -8.80 17.23 11.50
CA ASN A 180 -8.24 17.99 10.39
C ASN A 180 -7.30 17.10 9.55
N VAL A 181 -7.36 17.29 8.23
CA VAL A 181 -6.42 16.72 7.25
C VAL A 181 -5.90 17.87 6.39
N SER A 182 -4.60 18.03 6.29
CA SER A 182 -3.94 19.05 5.46
C SER A 182 -3.03 18.41 4.43
N VAL A 183 -3.16 18.79 3.18
CA VAL A 183 -2.38 18.25 2.06
C VAL A 183 -1.68 19.37 1.31
N TRP A 184 -0.49 19.09 0.78
CA TRP A 184 0.26 20.01 -0.09
C TRP A 184 1.07 19.23 -1.12
N CYS A 185 1.45 19.95 -2.19
CA CYS A 185 2.39 19.46 -3.18
C CYS A 185 3.35 20.61 -3.53
N ARG A 186 4.64 20.36 -3.50
CA ARG A 186 5.65 21.34 -3.92
C ARG A 186 6.72 20.70 -4.79
N GLU A 187 7.22 21.48 -5.70
CA GLU A 187 8.40 21.14 -6.46
C GLU A 187 9.63 21.45 -5.61
N ILE A 188 10.53 20.47 -5.41
CA ILE A 188 11.68 20.60 -4.52
C ILE A 188 12.98 20.86 -5.28
N SER A 189 13.08 20.40 -6.50
CA SER A 189 14.21 20.61 -7.39
C SER A 189 13.85 20.26 -8.83
N GLU A 190 14.67 20.72 -9.76
CA GLU A 190 14.60 20.40 -11.17
C GLU A 190 16.01 20.19 -11.73
N ASP A 191 16.12 19.42 -12.78
CA ASP A 191 17.27 19.37 -13.68
C ASP A 191 16.78 19.55 -15.13
N ASP A 192 17.67 19.46 -16.12
CA ASP A 192 17.32 19.72 -17.53
C ASP A 192 16.25 18.77 -18.09
N GLU A 193 16.01 17.61 -17.44
CA GLU A 193 15.12 16.57 -17.93
C GLU A 193 14.02 16.19 -16.91
N ARG A 194 14.18 16.51 -15.62
CA ARG A 194 13.35 16.00 -14.53
C ARG A 194 13.00 17.09 -13.53
N ALA A 195 11.77 17.03 -13.04
CA ALA A 195 11.33 17.80 -11.88
C ALA A 195 10.96 16.84 -10.73
N PHE A 196 11.36 17.20 -9.52
CA PHE A 196 11.12 16.40 -8.32
C PHE A 196 10.06 17.06 -7.45
N TYR A 197 9.08 16.28 -7.03
CA TYR A 197 7.93 16.77 -6.26
C TYR A 197 7.88 16.10 -4.90
N GLU A 198 7.51 16.88 -3.90
CA GLU A 198 7.14 16.38 -2.58
C GLU A 198 5.65 16.54 -2.38
N PHE A 199 4.99 15.44 -2.05
CA PHE A 199 3.58 15.42 -1.63
C PHE A 199 3.54 15.22 -0.12
N GLY A 200 2.79 16.06 0.57
CA GLY A 200 2.59 15.94 1.99
C GLY A 200 1.12 15.81 2.34
N CYS A 201 0.86 14.92 3.29
CA CYS A 201 -0.44 14.77 3.92
C CYS A 201 -0.23 14.70 5.43
N SER A 202 -0.91 15.55 6.17
CA SER A 202 -0.84 15.60 7.63
C SER A 202 -2.25 15.50 8.18
N ASP A 203 -2.45 14.61 9.15
CA ASP A 203 -3.71 14.42 9.85
C ASP A 203 -3.51 14.45 11.38
N ASN A 204 -4.58 14.67 12.11
CA ASN A 204 -4.62 14.56 13.57
C ASN A 204 -5.44 13.34 14.03
N GLY A 205 -5.39 12.27 13.27
CA GLY A 205 -6.07 11.01 13.54
C GLY A 205 -5.48 10.20 14.68
N ILE A 206 -5.70 8.90 14.66
CA ILE A 206 -5.25 7.98 15.72
C ILE A 206 -3.73 7.75 15.72
N GLY A 207 -3.02 8.17 14.66
CA GLY A 207 -1.60 7.93 14.46
C GLY A 207 -1.23 6.44 14.37
N MET A 208 0.07 6.17 14.36
CA MET A 208 0.68 4.84 14.33
C MET A 208 1.59 4.67 15.54
N SER A 209 1.77 3.44 16.04
CA SER A 209 2.78 3.16 17.05
C SER A 209 4.19 3.31 16.46
N GLU A 210 5.19 3.65 17.27
CA GLU A 210 6.58 3.74 16.82
C GLU A 210 7.08 2.42 16.21
N GLU A 211 6.66 1.30 16.79
CA GLU A 211 6.99 -0.03 16.30
C GLU A 211 6.40 -0.26 14.89
N PHE A 212 5.12 0.08 14.68
CA PHE A 212 4.47 -0.08 13.40
C PHE A 212 4.99 0.91 12.35
N ALA A 213 5.30 2.16 12.73
CA ALA A 213 5.83 3.17 11.82
C ALA A 213 7.12 2.72 11.13
N GLY A 214 7.98 1.96 11.83
CA GLY A 214 9.18 1.35 11.25
C GLY A 214 8.92 0.31 10.17
N HIS A 215 7.71 -0.24 10.11
CA HIS A 215 7.31 -1.31 9.19
C HIS A 215 6.10 -0.94 8.31
N ALA A 216 5.63 0.31 8.40
CA ALA A 216 4.39 0.75 7.74
C ALA A 216 4.42 0.61 6.20
N PHE A 217 5.61 0.63 5.62
CA PHE A 217 5.84 0.46 4.18
C PHE A 217 6.28 -0.96 3.79
N GLU A 218 6.41 -1.88 4.76
CA GLU A 218 6.63 -3.29 4.41
C GLU A 218 5.35 -3.87 3.80
N MET A 219 5.53 -4.68 2.75
CA MET A 219 4.39 -5.34 2.11
C MET A 219 3.60 -6.16 3.13
N PHE A 220 2.27 -6.10 3.03
CA PHE A 220 1.31 -6.83 3.91
C PHE A 220 1.28 -6.37 5.37
N SER A 221 1.95 -5.27 5.72
CA SER A 221 1.89 -4.76 7.09
C SER A 221 0.54 -4.10 7.36
N GLN A 222 -0.07 -4.44 8.49
CA GLN A 222 -1.27 -3.81 9.01
C GLN A 222 -1.14 -3.69 10.53
N GLU A 223 -1.44 -2.50 11.07
CA GLU A 223 -1.54 -2.34 12.52
C GLU A 223 -2.94 -2.81 12.95
N ASN A 224 -3.00 -4.00 13.59
CA ASN A 224 -4.24 -4.51 14.19
C ASN A 224 -4.56 -3.69 15.45
N LYS A 225 -5.14 -2.52 15.27
CA LYS A 225 -5.85 -1.86 16.37
C LYS A 225 -7.26 -2.46 16.40
N THR A 226 -7.46 -3.45 17.25
CA THR A 226 -8.79 -3.91 17.65
C THR A 226 -9.58 -2.68 18.11
N SER A 227 -10.63 -2.36 17.38
CA SER A 227 -11.61 -1.33 17.74
C SER A 227 -12.44 -1.82 18.91
#